data_3d107106250adf17cb9fae869258238f
#
_entry.id   3d107106250adf17cb9fae869258238f
#
_cell.length_a   1.000
_cell.length_b   1.000
_cell.length_c   1.000
_cell.angle_alpha   90.00
_cell.angle_beta   90.00
_cell.angle_gamma   90.00
#
_symmetry.space_group_name_H-M   'P 1'
#
loop_
_entity.id
_entity.type
_entity.pdbx_description
1 polymer ?
#
loop_
_entity_poly.entity_id
_entity_poly.type
_entity_poly.pdbx_seq_one_letter_code
_entity_poly.pdbx_strand_id
1 'polypeptide(L)'
;MPISYMPARDTVPQYAVFGKIPDCSDFIRVGITSHPAVLEFDGIIARSLAYVSRQPDWNEETALRAGGSDFLFTTYDRRWCYFGTLLPSRDKAGRMYPLVAGAVLPIYAIAPAFVEIPIANELFFSGLRKALSDTVNTGDLHACQRFLDVWVVQNPHAQDDLELAKQLLMRHLASTSVARLQIALSDDRCPMLDDILLAFIFHADMLRHLGVSAQKQVIALPLSTKVGETALDQGMWLALYRAAMGKEKNRFPDFISKNDDRHTLTLASGRLGDRCLGALWDMKNDPASILDAGDTHTPWAQHRAWADTAYNLGRQAQNPNLDISSLVSIVERIAVNVS
;
A
#
# COMPACT_ATOMS: atom_id res chain seq x y z
N MET A 1 -14.81 -12.55 26.79
CA MET A 1 -16.01 -12.07 26.06
C MET A 1 -16.24 -13.01 24.90
N PRO A 2 -17.46 -13.52 24.66
CA PRO A 2 -17.69 -14.43 23.55
C PRO A 2 -17.47 -13.68 22.24
N ILE A 3 -16.68 -14.26 21.34
CA ILE A 3 -16.50 -13.80 19.98
C ILE A 3 -17.87 -13.89 19.32
N SER A 4 -18.49 -12.73 19.05
CA SER A 4 -19.73 -12.68 18.31
C SER A 4 -19.48 -13.26 16.92
N TYR A 5 -20.09 -14.40 16.64
CA TYR A 5 -20.07 -15.03 15.34
C TYR A 5 -20.80 -14.09 14.34
N MET A 6 -20.03 -13.35 13.56
CA MET A 6 -20.61 -12.63 12.43
C MET A 6 -20.99 -13.65 11.33
N PRO A 7 -22.15 -13.48 10.69
CA PRO A 7 -22.61 -14.43 9.69
C PRO A 7 -21.64 -14.47 8.50
N ALA A 8 -21.41 -15.68 7.98
CA ALA A 8 -20.48 -15.94 6.87
C ALA A 8 -20.73 -15.12 5.58
N ARG A 9 -21.87 -14.43 5.47
CA ARG A 9 -22.21 -13.53 4.36
C ARG A 9 -21.36 -12.25 4.32
N ASP A 10 -20.83 -11.79 5.45
CA ASP A 10 -20.07 -10.53 5.51
C ASP A 10 -18.60 -10.71 5.10
N THR A 11 -18.14 -11.94 4.91
CA THR A 11 -16.77 -12.25 4.49
C THR A 11 -16.64 -12.49 2.97
N VAL A 12 -17.77 -12.49 2.24
CA VAL A 12 -17.73 -12.62 0.78
C VAL A 12 -17.32 -11.26 0.18
N PRO A 13 -16.26 -11.24 -0.65
CA PRO A 13 -15.84 -10.02 -1.29
C PRO A 13 -16.96 -9.47 -2.19
N GLN A 14 -17.17 -8.16 -2.12
CA GLN A 14 -18.07 -7.46 -3.02
C GLN A 14 -17.25 -6.49 -3.84
N TYR A 15 -17.52 -6.37 -5.13
CA TYR A 15 -16.73 -5.51 -5.99
C TYR A 15 -17.42 -4.20 -6.35
N ALA A 16 -16.58 -3.19 -6.63
CA ALA A 16 -16.99 -1.92 -7.21
C ALA A 16 -16.04 -1.52 -8.33
N VAL A 17 -16.60 -0.96 -9.39
CA VAL A 17 -15.86 -0.30 -10.47
C VAL A 17 -16.41 1.10 -10.61
N PHE A 18 -15.54 2.10 -10.64
CA PHE A 18 -15.94 3.49 -10.86
C PHE A 18 -14.83 4.30 -11.53
N GLY A 19 -15.19 5.40 -12.16
CA GLY A 19 -14.25 6.29 -12.82
C GLY A 19 -14.67 6.65 -14.23
N LYS A 20 -13.69 6.90 -15.10
CA LYS A 20 -13.90 7.35 -16.47
C LYS A 20 -13.21 6.43 -17.47
N ILE A 21 -13.80 6.31 -18.65
CA ILE A 21 -13.22 5.62 -19.81
C ILE A 21 -13.32 6.51 -21.06
N PRO A 22 -12.39 6.40 -22.03
CA PRO A 22 -12.29 7.34 -23.16
C PRO A 22 -13.54 7.44 -24.04
N ASP A 23 -14.27 6.35 -24.21
CA ASP A 23 -15.44 6.32 -25.11
C ASP A 23 -16.75 6.74 -24.45
N CYS A 24 -16.72 7.01 -23.13
CA CYS A 24 -17.90 7.41 -22.36
C CYS A 24 -17.77 8.86 -21.88
N SER A 25 -18.86 9.62 -21.99
CA SER A 25 -18.93 10.98 -21.41
C SER A 25 -19.35 10.96 -19.94
N ASP A 26 -19.95 9.85 -19.49
CA ASP A 26 -20.49 9.73 -18.16
C ASP A 26 -19.47 9.08 -17.20
N PHE A 27 -19.68 9.31 -15.92
CA PHE A 27 -18.91 8.66 -14.88
C PHE A 27 -19.42 7.22 -14.66
N ILE A 28 -18.54 6.26 -14.83
CA ILE A 28 -18.89 4.83 -14.68
C ILE A 28 -19.10 4.49 -13.20
N ARG A 29 -20.15 3.70 -12.92
CA ARG A 29 -20.46 3.16 -11.60
C ARG A 29 -21.07 1.76 -11.75
N VAL A 30 -20.36 0.73 -11.24
CA VAL A 30 -20.79 -0.67 -11.32
C VAL A 30 -20.53 -1.36 -9.98
N GLY A 31 -21.42 -2.26 -9.60
CA GLY A 31 -21.35 -2.98 -8.33
C GLY A 31 -21.73 -2.11 -7.12
N ILE A 32 -21.06 -2.33 -5.99
CA ILE A 32 -21.41 -1.67 -4.72
C ILE A 32 -20.81 -0.25 -4.56
N THR A 33 -20.91 0.57 -5.59
CA THR A 33 -20.29 1.93 -5.59
C THR A 33 -20.85 2.88 -4.52
N SER A 34 -22.00 2.57 -3.92
CA SER A 34 -22.57 3.30 -2.77
C SER A 34 -22.01 2.85 -1.41
N HIS A 35 -21.16 1.83 -1.38
CA HIS A 35 -20.57 1.35 -0.14
C HIS A 35 -19.65 2.41 0.49
N PRO A 36 -19.66 2.61 1.84
CA PRO A 36 -18.86 3.64 2.51
C PRO A 36 -17.37 3.62 2.14
N ALA A 37 -16.75 2.44 2.05
CA ALA A 37 -15.34 2.31 1.70
C ALA A 37 -15.05 2.84 0.27
N VAL A 38 -15.95 2.60 -0.66
CA VAL A 38 -15.82 3.06 -2.06
C VAL A 38 -16.03 4.57 -2.14
N LEU A 39 -17.05 5.10 -1.44
CA LEU A 39 -17.33 6.54 -1.41
C LEU A 39 -16.21 7.34 -0.73
N GLU A 40 -15.63 6.82 0.36
CA GLU A 40 -14.49 7.46 1.02
C GLU A 40 -13.28 7.51 0.09
N PHE A 41 -12.97 6.40 -0.59
CA PHE A 41 -11.83 6.34 -1.50
C PHE A 41 -12.02 7.22 -2.73
N ASP A 42 -13.22 7.20 -3.35
CA ASP A 42 -13.62 8.11 -4.44
C ASP A 42 -13.42 9.59 -4.03
N GLY A 43 -13.89 9.93 -2.81
CA GLY A 43 -13.71 11.27 -2.26
C GLY A 43 -12.24 11.68 -2.07
N ILE A 44 -11.36 10.76 -1.66
CA ILE A 44 -9.93 11.03 -1.54
C ILE A 44 -9.31 11.25 -2.93
N ILE A 45 -9.64 10.40 -3.91
CA ILE A 45 -9.18 10.58 -5.31
C ILE A 45 -9.60 11.95 -5.85
N ALA A 46 -10.87 12.31 -5.71
CA ALA A 46 -11.39 13.59 -6.20
C ALA A 46 -10.65 14.80 -5.59
N ARG A 47 -10.42 14.79 -4.27
CA ARG A 47 -9.68 15.87 -3.59
C ARG A 47 -8.21 15.87 -3.98
N SER A 48 -7.60 14.69 -4.15
CA SER A 48 -6.22 14.57 -4.62
C SER A 48 -6.04 15.17 -6.01
N LEU A 49 -6.89 14.82 -6.96
CA LEU A 49 -6.86 15.40 -8.30
C LEU A 49 -7.07 16.91 -8.28
N ALA A 50 -8.03 17.39 -7.48
CA ALA A 50 -8.25 18.83 -7.31
C ALA A 50 -7.05 19.56 -6.67
N TYR A 51 -6.28 18.87 -5.83
CA TYR A 51 -5.06 19.40 -5.25
C TYR A 51 -3.93 19.45 -6.28
N VAL A 52 -3.64 18.32 -6.94
CA VAL A 52 -2.50 18.22 -7.87
C VAL A 52 -2.72 19.08 -9.13
N SER A 53 -3.94 19.18 -9.63
CA SER A 53 -4.25 20.00 -10.82
C SER A 53 -3.99 21.50 -10.64
N ARG A 54 -3.79 21.96 -9.39
CA ARG A 54 -3.45 23.36 -9.09
C ARG A 54 -1.94 23.59 -8.91
N GLN A 55 -1.13 22.51 -8.94
CA GLN A 55 0.31 22.65 -8.76
C GLN A 55 0.96 23.13 -10.04
N PRO A 56 2.00 23.99 -9.95
CA PRO A 56 2.69 24.54 -11.14
C PRO A 56 3.30 23.48 -12.05
N ASP A 57 3.76 22.36 -11.46
CA ASP A 57 4.44 21.29 -12.17
C ASP A 57 3.47 20.19 -12.67
N TRP A 58 2.15 20.40 -12.51
CA TRP A 58 1.16 19.44 -12.97
C TRP A 58 1.19 19.24 -14.48
N ASN A 59 1.31 17.99 -14.91
CA ASN A 59 1.24 17.60 -16.30
C ASN A 59 0.29 16.42 -16.46
N GLU A 60 -0.89 16.69 -16.99
CA GLU A 60 -1.95 15.69 -17.19
C GLU A 60 -1.52 14.56 -18.12
N GLU A 61 -0.78 14.88 -19.20
CA GLU A 61 -0.31 13.86 -20.15
C GLU A 61 0.72 12.91 -19.51
N THR A 62 1.57 13.43 -18.62
CA THR A 62 2.49 12.58 -17.83
C THR A 62 1.70 11.70 -16.87
N ALA A 63 0.70 12.25 -16.18
CA ALA A 63 -0.15 11.50 -15.26
C ALA A 63 -0.95 10.41 -15.97
N LEU A 64 -1.45 10.64 -17.18
CA LEU A 64 -2.16 9.64 -18.00
C LEU A 64 -1.25 8.50 -18.49
N ARG A 65 0.06 8.72 -18.57
CA ARG A 65 1.04 7.69 -18.93
C ARG A 65 1.51 6.86 -17.74
N ALA A 66 1.19 7.29 -16.52
CA ALA A 66 1.52 6.51 -15.34
C ALA A 66 0.86 5.13 -15.41
N GLY A 67 1.58 4.12 -15.03
CA GLY A 67 1.10 2.74 -14.99
C GLY A 67 -0.03 2.55 -13.99
N GLY A 68 -0.69 1.40 -14.04
CA GLY A 68 -1.67 1.00 -13.05
C GLY A 68 -1.02 0.84 -11.67
N SER A 69 -1.73 1.26 -10.64
CA SER A 69 -1.28 1.15 -9.25
C SER A 69 -2.25 0.30 -8.44
N ASP A 70 -1.71 -0.65 -7.69
CA ASP A 70 -2.50 -1.44 -6.75
C ASP A 70 -2.63 -0.70 -5.44
N PHE A 71 -3.75 -0.86 -4.77
CA PHE A 71 -4.00 -0.17 -3.51
C PHE A 71 -4.69 -1.07 -2.48
N LEU A 72 -4.46 -0.75 -1.23
CA LEU A 72 -5.26 -1.20 -0.09
C LEU A 72 -5.59 0.03 0.75
N PHE A 73 -6.88 0.29 0.89
CA PHE A 73 -7.43 1.43 1.61
C PHE A 73 -8.35 0.95 2.71
N THR A 74 -8.28 1.58 3.89
CA THR A 74 -9.16 1.31 5.02
C THR A 74 -10.06 2.50 5.34
N THR A 75 -11.34 2.24 5.65
CA THR A 75 -12.28 3.29 6.04
C THR A 75 -11.87 4.00 7.33
N TYR A 76 -12.39 5.21 7.53
CA TYR A 76 -12.11 6.01 8.72
C TYR A 76 -12.47 5.29 10.03
N ASP A 77 -13.60 4.63 10.03
CA ASP A 77 -14.09 3.85 11.17
C ASP A 77 -13.37 2.50 11.34
N ARG A 78 -12.45 2.19 10.44
CA ARG A 78 -11.69 0.92 10.43
C ARG A 78 -12.57 -0.33 10.40
N ARG A 79 -13.72 -0.27 9.76
CA ARG A 79 -14.60 -1.43 9.59
C ARG A 79 -14.39 -2.15 8.29
N TRP A 80 -14.02 -1.42 7.24
CA TRP A 80 -13.96 -1.92 5.89
C TRP A 80 -12.60 -1.64 5.26
N CYS A 81 -12.22 -2.53 4.37
CA CYS A 81 -11.10 -2.39 3.47
C CYS A 81 -11.60 -2.44 2.03
N TYR A 82 -11.09 -1.54 1.20
CA TYR A 82 -11.25 -1.55 -0.25
C TYR A 82 -9.87 -1.71 -0.86
N PHE A 83 -9.66 -2.77 -1.63
CA PHE A 83 -8.38 -3.03 -2.28
C PHE A 83 -8.61 -3.41 -3.74
N GLY A 84 -7.67 -3.06 -4.58
CA GLY A 84 -7.78 -3.26 -6.02
C GLY A 84 -6.72 -2.50 -6.78
N THR A 85 -7.08 -2.09 -7.99
CA THR A 85 -6.19 -1.37 -8.89
C THR A 85 -6.87 -0.10 -9.39
N LEU A 86 -6.10 0.93 -9.56
CA LEU A 86 -6.48 2.15 -10.25
C LEU A 86 -5.58 2.36 -11.47
N LEU A 87 -6.16 2.86 -12.55
CA LEU A 87 -5.45 3.20 -13.77
C LEU A 87 -5.82 4.64 -14.17
N PRO A 88 -4.85 5.53 -14.41
CA PRO A 88 -5.13 6.86 -14.94
C PRO A 88 -5.95 6.78 -16.22
N SER A 89 -6.99 7.60 -16.31
CA SER A 89 -7.92 7.59 -17.45
C SER A 89 -8.55 8.96 -17.64
N ARG A 90 -9.26 9.12 -18.77
CA ARG A 90 -10.05 10.32 -19.09
C ARG A 90 -11.35 9.94 -19.76
N ASP A 91 -12.35 10.80 -19.74
CA ASP A 91 -13.57 10.61 -20.49
C ASP A 91 -13.45 11.11 -21.95
N LYS A 92 -14.52 10.92 -22.72
CA LYS A 92 -14.63 11.40 -24.12
C LYS A 92 -14.44 12.91 -24.26
N ALA A 93 -14.72 13.68 -23.21
CA ALA A 93 -14.52 15.13 -23.19
C ALA A 93 -13.10 15.53 -22.75
N GLY A 94 -12.20 14.58 -22.49
CA GLY A 94 -10.83 14.81 -22.05
C GLY A 94 -10.68 15.07 -20.56
N ARG A 95 -11.73 14.96 -19.74
CA ARG A 95 -11.65 15.24 -18.30
C ARG A 95 -11.02 14.04 -17.59
N MET A 96 -9.88 14.26 -16.95
CA MET A 96 -9.14 13.22 -16.25
C MET A 96 -9.86 12.74 -14.99
N TYR A 97 -9.94 11.42 -14.83
CA TYR A 97 -10.26 10.71 -13.59
C TYR A 97 -9.87 9.23 -13.74
N PRO A 98 -9.22 8.59 -12.75
CA PRO A 98 -8.83 7.20 -12.90
C PRO A 98 -10.02 6.27 -13.03
N LEU A 99 -9.83 5.18 -13.77
CA LEU A 99 -10.69 4.01 -13.67
C LEU A 99 -10.19 3.16 -12.51
N VAL A 100 -11.07 2.87 -11.57
CA VAL A 100 -10.78 2.14 -10.33
C VAL A 100 -11.63 0.90 -10.28
N ALA A 101 -11.03 -0.23 -9.96
CA ALA A 101 -11.75 -1.46 -9.71
C ALA A 101 -11.14 -2.20 -8.51
N GLY A 102 -11.98 -2.85 -7.73
CA GLY A 102 -11.50 -3.57 -6.56
C GLY A 102 -12.63 -4.23 -5.79
N ALA A 103 -12.23 -4.86 -4.68
CA ALA A 103 -13.12 -5.58 -3.79
C ALA A 103 -13.13 -4.95 -2.39
N VAL A 104 -14.31 -5.01 -1.77
CA VAL A 104 -14.54 -4.56 -0.41
C VAL A 104 -14.69 -5.78 0.48
N LEU A 105 -13.99 -5.75 1.61
CA LEU A 105 -14.08 -6.74 2.69
C LEU A 105 -14.13 -6.05 4.05
N PRO A 106 -14.75 -6.70 5.05
CA PRO A 106 -14.60 -6.22 6.41
C PRO A 106 -13.14 -6.40 6.89
N ILE A 107 -12.67 -5.41 7.65
CA ILE A 107 -11.25 -5.35 8.06
C ILE A 107 -10.81 -6.58 8.85
N TYR A 108 -11.71 -7.15 9.67
CA TYR A 108 -11.38 -8.33 10.47
C TYR A 108 -11.04 -9.57 9.62
N ALA A 109 -11.50 -9.61 8.36
CA ALA A 109 -11.20 -10.72 7.45
C ALA A 109 -9.74 -10.67 6.94
N ILE A 110 -9.16 -9.48 6.86
CA ILE A 110 -7.81 -9.26 6.31
C ILE A 110 -6.76 -8.86 7.35
N ALA A 111 -7.16 -8.25 8.45
CA ALA A 111 -6.23 -7.77 9.48
C ALA A 111 -5.23 -8.82 9.99
N PRO A 112 -5.61 -10.09 10.21
CA PRO A 112 -4.69 -11.12 10.68
C PRO A 112 -3.57 -11.45 9.66
N ALA A 113 -3.86 -11.28 8.36
CA ALA A 113 -3.01 -11.69 7.25
C ALA A 113 -2.62 -10.53 6.32
N PHE A 114 -2.65 -9.27 6.81
CA PHE A 114 -2.43 -8.12 5.92
C PHE A 114 -1.04 -8.11 5.26
N VAL A 115 -0.07 -8.76 5.86
CA VAL A 115 1.30 -8.89 5.34
C VAL A 115 1.34 -9.84 4.13
N GLU A 116 0.48 -10.84 4.13
CA GLU A 116 0.35 -11.86 3.09
C GLU A 116 -0.53 -11.42 1.92
N ILE A 117 -1.35 -10.36 2.09
CA ILE A 117 -2.31 -9.90 1.09
C ILE A 117 -1.69 -9.63 -0.29
N PRO A 118 -0.56 -8.94 -0.43
CA PRO A 118 0.02 -8.70 -1.75
C PRO A 118 0.36 -9.99 -2.49
N ILE A 119 0.84 -11.01 -1.76
CA ILE A 119 1.27 -12.29 -2.31
C ILE A 119 0.06 -13.16 -2.65
N ALA A 120 -0.90 -13.28 -1.72
CA ALA A 120 -2.10 -14.07 -1.92
C ALA A 120 -2.98 -13.52 -3.06
N ASN A 121 -2.92 -12.22 -3.32
CA ASN A 121 -3.73 -11.54 -4.35
C ASN A 121 -2.91 -11.08 -5.56
N GLU A 122 -1.70 -11.59 -5.79
CA GLU A 122 -0.88 -11.18 -6.94
C GLU A 122 -1.60 -11.43 -8.27
N LEU A 123 -2.24 -12.59 -8.43
CA LEU A 123 -3.02 -12.92 -9.63
C LEU A 123 -4.26 -12.03 -9.79
N PHE A 124 -4.88 -11.64 -8.69
CA PHE A 124 -5.98 -10.68 -8.69
C PHE A 124 -5.52 -9.31 -9.18
N PHE A 125 -4.48 -8.76 -8.57
CA PHE A 125 -3.96 -7.45 -8.94
C PHE A 125 -3.45 -7.42 -10.39
N SER A 126 -2.69 -8.43 -10.81
CA SER A 126 -2.17 -8.51 -12.18
C SER A 126 -3.28 -8.67 -13.21
N GLY A 127 -4.28 -9.51 -12.94
CA GLY A 127 -5.45 -9.69 -13.79
C GLY A 127 -6.30 -8.42 -13.86
N LEU A 128 -6.47 -7.73 -12.74
CA LEU A 128 -7.24 -6.50 -12.66
C LEU A 128 -6.54 -5.35 -13.42
N ARG A 129 -5.21 -5.20 -13.29
CA ARG A 129 -4.44 -4.23 -14.08
C ARG A 129 -4.64 -4.46 -15.59
N LYS A 130 -4.57 -5.73 -16.02
CA LYS A 130 -4.83 -6.07 -17.42
C LYS A 130 -6.26 -5.73 -17.84
N ALA A 131 -7.26 -6.11 -17.04
CA ALA A 131 -8.66 -5.86 -17.34
C ALA A 131 -8.99 -4.36 -17.42
N LEU A 132 -8.39 -3.53 -16.53
CA LEU A 132 -8.53 -2.08 -16.58
C LEU A 132 -7.83 -1.49 -17.81
N SER A 133 -6.62 -1.95 -18.13
CA SER A 133 -5.91 -1.52 -19.35
C SER A 133 -6.69 -1.84 -20.61
N ASP A 134 -7.20 -3.06 -20.71
CA ASP A 134 -8.05 -3.48 -21.84
C ASP A 134 -9.31 -2.59 -21.94
N THR A 135 -9.95 -2.31 -20.79
CA THR A 135 -11.13 -1.42 -20.73
C THR A 135 -10.82 0.01 -21.17
N VAL A 136 -9.70 0.59 -20.73
CA VAL A 136 -9.32 1.95 -21.15
C VAL A 136 -8.96 1.99 -22.64
N ASN A 137 -8.33 0.94 -23.16
CA ASN A 137 -7.91 0.88 -24.57
C ASN A 137 -9.07 0.59 -25.54
N THR A 138 -10.06 -0.18 -25.11
CA THR A 138 -11.16 -0.61 -25.99
C THR A 138 -12.48 0.11 -25.74
N GLY A 139 -12.61 0.83 -24.62
CA GLY A 139 -13.88 1.40 -24.15
C GLY A 139 -14.87 0.33 -23.63
N ASP A 140 -14.50 -0.96 -23.59
CA ASP A 140 -15.38 -2.06 -23.19
C ASP A 140 -15.23 -2.42 -21.71
N LEU A 141 -16.19 -2.00 -20.90
CA LEU A 141 -16.24 -2.31 -19.46
C LEU A 141 -16.55 -3.79 -19.16
N HIS A 142 -17.11 -4.54 -20.10
CA HIS A 142 -17.49 -5.95 -19.87
C HIS A 142 -16.29 -6.85 -19.55
N ALA A 143 -15.09 -6.54 -20.05
CA ALA A 143 -13.89 -7.30 -19.73
C ALA A 143 -13.56 -7.23 -18.23
N CYS A 144 -13.59 -6.02 -17.65
CA CYS A 144 -13.37 -5.80 -16.23
C CYS A 144 -14.46 -6.44 -15.36
N GLN A 145 -15.73 -6.31 -15.76
CA GLN A 145 -16.85 -6.93 -15.04
C GLN A 145 -16.75 -8.46 -15.02
N ARG A 146 -16.51 -9.10 -16.16
CA ARG A 146 -16.33 -10.57 -16.23
C ARG A 146 -15.17 -11.05 -15.37
N PHE A 147 -14.05 -10.33 -15.35
CA PHE A 147 -12.94 -10.67 -14.48
C PHE A 147 -13.34 -10.66 -13.00
N LEU A 148 -14.01 -9.60 -12.55
CA LEU A 148 -14.45 -9.47 -11.16
C LEU A 148 -15.53 -10.49 -10.77
N ASP A 149 -16.48 -10.79 -11.66
CA ASP A 149 -17.52 -11.80 -11.43
C ASP A 149 -16.90 -13.19 -11.22
N VAL A 150 -15.93 -13.57 -12.05
CA VAL A 150 -15.20 -14.84 -11.90
C VAL A 150 -14.40 -14.86 -10.61
N TRP A 151 -13.71 -13.77 -10.30
CA TRP A 151 -12.88 -13.67 -9.11
C TRP A 151 -13.68 -13.76 -7.81
N VAL A 152 -14.84 -13.11 -7.72
CA VAL A 152 -15.73 -13.18 -6.55
C VAL A 152 -16.20 -14.62 -6.30
N VAL A 153 -16.48 -15.37 -7.37
CA VAL A 153 -16.90 -16.77 -7.26
C VAL A 153 -15.77 -17.68 -6.76
N GLN A 154 -14.54 -17.40 -7.17
CA GLN A 154 -13.37 -18.19 -6.77
C GLN A 154 -12.93 -17.96 -5.31
N ASN A 155 -13.47 -16.92 -4.65
CA ASN A 155 -13.14 -16.54 -3.27
C ASN A 155 -11.61 -16.50 -2.99
N PRO A 156 -10.90 -15.48 -3.46
CA PRO A 156 -9.44 -15.39 -3.44
C PRO A 156 -8.84 -15.19 -2.03
N HIS A 157 -9.67 -15.09 -1.02
CA HIS A 157 -9.23 -15.15 0.39
C HIS A 157 -9.43 -16.56 0.97
N ALA A 158 -9.36 -17.59 0.11
CA ALA A 158 -9.31 -18.96 0.58
C ALA A 158 -8.16 -19.09 1.60
N GLN A 159 -8.43 -19.74 2.71
CA GLN A 159 -7.44 -19.96 3.77
C GLN A 159 -6.16 -20.59 3.20
N ASP A 160 -6.28 -21.42 2.17
CA ASP A 160 -5.16 -22.10 1.51
C ASP A 160 -4.24 -21.11 0.78
N ASP A 161 -4.77 -20.08 0.12
CA ASP A 161 -3.96 -19.07 -0.57
C ASP A 161 -3.18 -18.19 0.42
N LEU A 162 -3.80 -17.85 1.56
CA LEU A 162 -3.12 -17.11 2.62
C LEU A 162 -2.03 -17.94 3.29
N GLU A 163 -2.27 -19.23 3.51
CA GLU A 163 -1.26 -20.12 4.09
C GLU A 163 -0.08 -20.33 3.11
N LEU A 164 -0.36 -20.49 1.82
CA LEU A 164 0.69 -20.55 0.79
C LEU A 164 1.49 -19.24 0.75
N ALA A 165 0.81 -18.09 0.73
CA ALA A 165 1.45 -16.78 0.74
C ALA A 165 2.38 -16.60 1.94
N LYS A 166 1.92 -17.03 3.12
CA LYS A 166 2.72 -17.02 4.35
C LYS A 166 3.98 -17.88 4.23
N GLN A 167 3.87 -19.10 3.68
CA GLN A 167 5.02 -19.98 3.47
C GLN A 167 6.01 -19.38 2.46
N LEU A 168 5.52 -18.79 1.36
CA LEU A 168 6.35 -18.12 0.38
C LEU A 168 7.08 -16.92 0.99
N LEU A 169 6.37 -16.09 1.76
CA LEU A 169 6.95 -14.95 2.46
C LEU A 169 8.02 -15.40 3.47
N MET A 170 7.74 -16.41 4.29
CA MET A 170 8.72 -16.93 5.26
C MET A 170 10.00 -17.40 4.57
N ARG A 171 9.89 -18.11 3.45
CA ARG A 171 11.06 -18.51 2.64
C ARG A 171 11.80 -17.30 2.08
N HIS A 172 11.09 -16.32 1.57
CA HIS A 172 11.68 -15.08 1.03
C HIS A 172 12.44 -14.33 2.11
N LEU A 173 11.85 -14.12 3.28
CA LEU A 173 12.50 -13.46 4.42
C LEU A 173 13.76 -14.19 4.88
N ALA A 174 13.73 -15.53 4.93
CA ALA A 174 14.87 -16.34 5.34
C ALA A 174 15.99 -16.40 4.29
N SER A 175 15.66 -16.26 3.01
CA SER A 175 16.64 -16.31 1.91
C SER A 175 17.17 -14.93 1.48
N THR A 176 16.54 -13.85 1.92
CA THR A 176 16.94 -12.47 1.61
C THR A 176 17.84 -11.95 2.71
N SER A 177 19.05 -11.49 2.35
CA SER A 177 19.98 -10.87 3.29
C SER A 177 19.80 -9.35 3.37
N VAL A 178 20.24 -8.78 4.47
CA VAL A 178 20.34 -7.32 4.65
C VAL A 178 21.16 -6.69 3.52
N ALA A 179 22.27 -7.32 3.11
CA ALA A 179 23.07 -6.82 1.99
C ALA A 179 22.26 -6.67 0.69
N ARG A 180 21.43 -7.67 0.36
CA ARG A 180 20.55 -7.59 -0.83
C ARG A 180 19.55 -6.43 -0.72
N LEU A 181 18.96 -6.22 0.46
CA LEU A 181 18.04 -5.11 0.69
C LEU A 181 18.75 -3.76 0.60
N GLN A 182 19.95 -3.65 1.16
CA GLN A 182 20.77 -2.44 1.04
C GLN A 182 21.14 -2.12 -0.42
N ILE A 183 21.44 -3.13 -1.24
CA ILE A 183 21.69 -2.93 -2.67
C ILE A 183 20.44 -2.37 -3.36
N ALA A 184 19.25 -2.87 -3.03
CA ALA A 184 18.00 -2.35 -3.57
C ALA A 184 17.72 -0.89 -3.12
N LEU A 185 18.23 -0.49 -1.94
CA LEU A 185 18.15 0.87 -1.39
C LEU A 185 19.28 1.79 -1.88
N SER A 186 20.34 1.27 -2.51
CA SER A 186 21.54 2.05 -2.88
C SER A 186 21.36 2.94 -4.12
N ASP A 187 20.17 3.04 -4.67
CA ASP A 187 19.86 4.08 -5.67
C ASP A 187 19.91 5.45 -4.98
N ASP A 188 20.55 6.44 -5.59
CA ASP A 188 21.04 7.73 -5.04
C ASP A 188 20.04 8.60 -4.20
N ARG A 189 18.87 8.08 -3.93
CA ARG A 189 17.78 8.79 -3.22
C ARG A 189 17.14 8.00 -2.08
N CYS A 190 17.60 6.78 -1.82
CA CYS A 190 17.02 5.98 -0.74
C CYS A 190 17.81 6.15 0.55
N PRO A 191 17.15 6.25 1.72
CA PRO A 191 17.84 6.30 2.99
C PRO A 191 18.45 4.96 3.32
N MET A 192 19.31 4.99 4.31
CA MET A 192 19.85 3.78 4.89
C MET A 192 18.74 2.93 5.52
N LEU A 193 18.91 1.62 5.52
CA LEU A 193 17.92 0.69 6.06
C LEU A 193 17.57 0.97 7.53
N ASP A 194 18.56 1.36 8.34
CA ASP A 194 18.35 1.72 9.73
C ASP A 194 17.49 2.98 9.90
N ASP A 195 17.63 3.97 9.03
CA ASP A 195 16.76 5.16 9.01
C ASP A 195 15.31 4.81 8.72
N ILE A 196 15.07 3.91 7.76
CA ILE A 196 13.72 3.41 7.45
C ILE A 196 13.12 2.70 8.67
N LEU A 197 13.87 1.81 9.29
CA LEU A 197 13.39 1.05 10.44
C LEU A 197 13.15 1.97 11.65
N LEU A 198 14.02 2.96 11.87
CA LEU A 198 13.83 3.99 12.88
C LEU A 198 12.58 4.82 12.61
N ALA A 199 12.34 5.19 11.34
CA ALA A 199 11.13 5.90 10.95
C ALA A 199 9.89 5.10 11.30
N PHE A 200 9.87 3.80 11.04
CA PHE A 200 8.74 2.93 11.38
C PHE A 200 8.48 2.86 12.88
N ILE A 201 9.54 2.65 13.69
CA ILE A 201 9.41 2.56 15.16
C ILE A 201 9.01 3.91 15.76
N PHE A 202 9.65 5.00 15.32
CA PHE A 202 9.29 6.36 15.74
C PHE A 202 7.83 6.67 15.43
N HIS A 203 7.38 6.28 14.25
CA HIS A 203 6.02 6.46 13.82
C HIS A 203 5.02 5.66 14.70
N ALA A 204 5.35 4.40 15.02
CA ALA A 204 4.55 3.59 15.93
C ALA A 204 4.43 4.23 17.32
N ASP A 205 5.52 4.81 17.81
CA ASP A 205 5.56 5.53 19.07
C ASP A 205 4.67 6.78 19.05
N MET A 206 4.76 7.57 17.98
CA MET A 206 3.92 8.75 17.79
C MET A 206 2.44 8.40 17.66
N LEU A 207 2.08 7.30 16.97
CA LEU A 207 0.69 6.82 16.89
C LEU A 207 0.12 6.48 18.26
N ARG A 208 0.92 5.93 19.16
CA ARG A 208 0.51 5.62 20.52
C ARG A 208 0.24 6.87 21.36
N HIS A 209 1.09 7.86 21.25
CA HIS A 209 1.03 9.06 22.08
C HIS A 209 0.05 10.11 21.55
N LEU A 210 -0.06 10.26 20.22
CA LEU A 210 -0.83 11.34 19.59
C LEU A 210 -2.09 10.85 18.88
N GLY A 211 -2.23 9.54 18.68
CA GLY A 211 -3.36 8.95 17.96
C GLY A 211 -3.25 9.10 16.44
N VAL A 212 -4.16 8.41 15.72
CA VAL A 212 -4.15 8.32 14.25
C VAL A 212 -4.36 9.67 13.55
N SER A 213 -5.06 10.61 14.18
CA SER A 213 -5.39 11.91 13.59
C SER A 213 -4.20 12.88 13.47
N ALA A 214 -3.15 12.66 14.27
CA ALA A 214 -2.02 13.58 14.36
C ALA A 214 -0.93 13.31 13.31
N GLN A 215 -0.94 12.15 12.65
CA GLN A 215 0.15 11.76 11.75
C GLN A 215 -0.33 11.32 10.37
N LYS A 216 0.13 12.06 9.38
CA LYS A 216 0.00 11.75 7.97
C LYS A 216 1.40 11.46 7.42
N GLN A 217 2.00 10.36 7.84
CA GLN A 217 3.30 9.96 7.29
C GLN A 217 3.12 8.96 6.18
N VAL A 218 3.80 9.20 5.07
CA VAL A 218 3.82 8.35 3.89
C VAL A 218 5.27 8.03 3.59
N ILE A 219 5.59 6.77 3.50
CA ILE A 219 6.95 6.29 3.20
C ILE A 219 6.91 5.57 1.87
N ALA A 220 7.74 6.02 0.90
CA ALA A 220 7.95 5.35 -0.36
C ALA A 220 9.14 4.38 -0.24
N LEU A 221 8.92 3.12 -0.57
CA LEU A 221 9.89 2.03 -0.44
C LEU A 221 10.12 1.38 -1.79
N PRO A 222 11.37 1.06 -2.16
CA PRO A 222 11.66 0.40 -3.41
C PRO A 222 11.16 -1.04 -3.41
N LEU A 223 10.73 -1.48 -4.59
CA LEU A 223 10.35 -2.87 -4.86
C LEU A 223 11.23 -3.43 -5.99
N SER A 224 11.42 -4.75 -6.00
CA SER A 224 12.07 -5.43 -7.12
C SER A 224 11.25 -5.28 -8.39
N THR A 225 11.93 -5.02 -9.50
CA THR A 225 11.35 -5.03 -10.85
C THR A 225 11.27 -6.43 -11.45
N LYS A 226 11.79 -7.44 -10.74
CA LYS A 226 11.78 -8.83 -11.21
C LYS A 226 10.39 -9.43 -11.05
N VAL A 227 9.95 -10.09 -12.12
CA VAL A 227 8.67 -10.82 -12.13
C VAL A 227 8.62 -11.84 -10.98
N GLY A 228 7.53 -11.82 -10.21
CA GLY A 228 7.31 -12.71 -9.06
C GLY A 228 8.00 -12.28 -7.76
N GLU A 229 8.89 -11.29 -7.76
CA GLU A 229 9.52 -10.78 -6.54
C GLU A 229 8.79 -9.55 -5.96
N THR A 230 8.09 -8.77 -6.78
CA THR A 230 7.42 -7.52 -6.35
C THR A 230 6.46 -7.75 -5.18
N ALA A 231 5.59 -8.74 -5.25
CA ALA A 231 4.63 -9.04 -4.19
C ALA A 231 5.32 -9.57 -2.92
N LEU A 232 6.41 -10.31 -3.07
CA LEU A 232 7.23 -10.81 -1.95
C LEU A 232 7.94 -9.65 -1.24
N ASP A 233 8.48 -8.69 -1.99
CA ASP A 233 9.10 -7.49 -1.41
C ASP A 233 8.07 -6.60 -0.73
N GLN A 234 6.84 -6.48 -1.27
CA GLN A 234 5.74 -5.81 -0.59
C GLN A 234 5.44 -6.47 0.77
N GLY A 235 5.29 -7.80 0.78
CA GLY A 235 5.10 -8.58 2.01
C GLY A 235 6.26 -8.40 2.98
N MET A 236 7.50 -8.35 2.51
CA MET A 236 8.69 -8.10 3.32
C MET A 236 8.64 -6.73 4.01
N TRP A 237 8.36 -5.66 3.27
CA TRP A 237 8.22 -4.32 3.86
C TRP A 237 7.07 -4.24 4.86
N LEU A 238 5.93 -4.87 4.56
CA LEU A 238 4.80 -4.95 5.49
C LEU A 238 5.13 -5.76 6.74
N ALA A 239 5.98 -6.80 6.64
CA ALA A 239 6.45 -7.56 7.79
C ALA A 239 7.37 -6.73 8.70
N LEU A 240 8.31 -5.97 8.11
CA LEU A 240 9.17 -5.04 8.84
C LEU A 240 8.34 -3.91 9.50
N TYR A 241 7.36 -3.36 8.78
CA TYR A 241 6.43 -2.39 9.34
C TYR A 241 5.66 -2.97 10.54
N ARG A 242 5.07 -4.17 10.38
CA ARG A 242 4.34 -4.85 11.47
C ARG A 242 5.22 -5.10 12.70
N ALA A 243 6.46 -5.51 12.47
CA ALA A 243 7.43 -5.70 13.56
C ALA A 243 7.71 -4.40 14.30
N ALA A 244 7.89 -3.30 13.58
CA ALA A 244 8.11 -1.98 14.14
C ALA A 244 6.90 -1.42 14.92
N MET A 245 5.68 -1.85 14.56
CA MET A 245 4.46 -1.48 15.30
C MET A 245 4.41 -2.06 16.73
N GLY A 246 5.19 -3.09 17.04
CA GLY A 246 5.29 -3.67 18.39
C GLY A 246 3.93 -4.03 18.97
N LYS A 247 3.50 -3.35 20.03
CA LYS A 247 2.20 -3.58 20.69
C LYS A 247 1.00 -3.18 19.81
N GLU A 248 1.19 -2.29 18.86
CA GLU A 248 0.16 -1.80 17.93
C GLU A 248 0.09 -2.63 16.63
N LYS A 249 0.63 -3.85 16.63
CA LYS A 249 0.74 -4.73 15.45
C LYS A 249 -0.58 -5.07 14.74
N ASN A 250 -1.72 -4.79 15.36
CA ASN A 250 -3.03 -4.92 14.73
C ASN A 250 -3.40 -3.71 13.86
N ARG A 251 -2.59 -2.65 13.88
CA ARG A 251 -2.73 -1.51 12.99
C ARG A 251 -1.87 -1.73 11.76
N PHE A 252 -2.51 -1.90 10.63
CA PHE A 252 -1.81 -1.99 9.35
C PHE A 252 -1.97 -0.69 8.55
N PRO A 253 -0.98 -0.36 7.69
CA PRO A 253 -1.03 0.83 6.87
C PRO A 253 -1.99 0.66 5.70
N ASP A 254 -2.52 1.77 5.21
CA ASP A 254 -2.98 1.80 3.83
C ASP A 254 -1.75 1.78 2.93
N PHE A 255 -1.85 1.21 1.74
CA PHE A 255 -0.73 1.23 0.81
C PHE A 255 -1.16 1.45 -0.63
N ILE A 256 -0.19 1.92 -1.43
CA ILE A 256 -0.27 1.98 -2.86
C ILE A 256 1.03 1.44 -3.43
N SER A 257 0.90 0.53 -4.39
CA SER A 257 2.03 -0.04 -5.12
C SER A 257 2.00 0.44 -6.57
N LYS A 258 3.01 1.20 -6.96
CA LYS A 258 3.24 1.57 -8.35
C LYS A 258 4.00 0.46 -9.07
N ASN A 259 3.55 0.15 -10.28
CA ASN A 259 4.15 -0.86 -11.14
C ASN A 259 4.63 -0.24 -12.47
N ASP A 260 5.16 0.97 -12.40
CA ASP A 260 5.84 1.68 -13.50
C ASP A 260 7.35 1.36 -13.50
N ASP A 261 8.15 2.11 -14.25
CA ASP A 261 9.61 1.93 -14.35
C ASP A 261 10.34 1.97 -12.99
N ARG A 262 9.71 2.54 -11.98
CA ARG A 262 10.17 2.56 -10.59
C ARG A 262 9.14 1.88 -9.70
N HIS A 263 9.25 0.58 -9.57
CA HIS A 263 8.38 -0.17 -8.67
C HIS A 263 8.54 0.35 -7.24
N THR A 264 7.50 0.97 -6.70
CA THR A 264 7.50 1.53 -5.35
C THR A 264 6.28 1.11 -4.56
N LEU A 265 6.49 0.85 -3.27
CA LEU A 265 5.44 0.67 -2.28
C LEU A 265 5.35 1.94 -1.43
N THR A 266 4.25 2.62 -1.51
CA THR A 266 3.95 3.77 -0.65
C THR A 266 3.08 3.30 0.52
N LEU A 267 3.62 3.38 1.72
CA LEU A 267 2.90 3.05 2.95
C LEU A 267 2.41 4.33 3.62
N ALA A 268 1.12 4.40 3.87
CA ALA A 268 0.52 5.48 4.66
C ALA A 268 0.20 4.95 6.05
N SER A 269 1.03 5.31 7.01
CA SER A 269 0.74 4.98 8.39
C SER A 269 -0.28 5.96 8.96
N GLY A 270 -1.47 5.48 9.17
CA GLY A 270 -2.61 6.28 9.57
C GLY A 270 -3.71 6.25 8.52
N ARG A 271 -3.60 6.98 7.44
CA ARG A 271 -4.58 7.00 6.33
C ARG A 271 -3.95 7.55 5.06
N LEU A 272 -4.34 6.97 3.94
CA LEU A 272 -4.16 7.64 2.66
C LEU A 272 -4.86 9.01 2.69
N GLY A 273 -4.09 10.07 2.61
CA GLY A 273 -4.60 11.42 2.53
C GLY A 273 -4.65 11.92 1.09
N ASP A 274 -5.34 13.03 0.89
CA ASP A 274 -5.49 13.65 -0.45
C ASP A 274 -4.13 13.94 -1.12
N ARG A 275 -3.11 14.27 -0.32
CA ARG A 275 -1.75 14.54 -0.81
C ARG A 275 -0.95 13.27 -1.12
N CYS A 276 -1.24 12.18 -0.42
CA CYS A 276 -0.56 10.89 -0.64
C CYS A 276 -0.83 10.35 -2.04
N LEU A 277 -2.04 10.54 -2.55
CA LEU A 277 -2.39 10.16 -3.91
C LEU A 277 -1.73 11.05 -4.97
N GLY A 278 -1.23 12.24 -4.60
CA GLY A 278 -0.44 13.08 -5.48
C GLY A 278 0.80 12.37 -6.03
N ALA A 279 1.43 11.51 -5.21
CA ALA A 279 2.56 10.69 -5.65
C ALA A 279 2.20 9.69 -6.75
N LEU A 280 0.92 9.29 -6.87
CA LEU A 280 0.45 8.41 -7.95
C LEU A 280 0.52 9.09 -9.32
N TRP A 281 0.42 10.41 -9.34
CA TRP A 281 0.31 11.19 -10.56
C TRP A 281 1.67 11.71 -11.05
N ASP A 282 2.77 11.07 -10.63
CA ASP A 282 4.15 11.42 -11.02
C ASP A 282 4.55 12.88 -10.67
N MET A 283 3.97 13.41 -9.61
CA MET A 283 4.39 14.72 -9.11
C MET A 283 5.72 14.60 -8.38
N LYS A 284 6.62 15.52 -8.69
CA LYS A 284 7.79 15.79 -7.87
C LYS A 284 7.30 16.15 -6.48
N ASN A 285 7.74 15.39 -5.51
CA ASN A 285 7.36 15.37 -4.12
C ASN A 285 6.87 16.71 -3.55
N ASP A 286 5.67 16.71 -2.94
CA ASP A 286 5.34 17.72 -1.93
C ASP A 286 6.03 17.27 -0.61
N PRO A 287 7.14 17.89 -0.20
CA PRO A 287 7.93 17.48 0.97
C PRO A 287 7.15 17.57 2.28
N ALA A 288 6.00 18.24 2.31
CA ALA A 288 5.17 18.37 3.51
C ALA A 288 4.30 17.13 3.81
N SER A 289 4.20 16.17 2.90
CA SER A 289 3.28 15.04 3.04
C SER A 289 3.87 13.66 2.75
N ILE A 290 5.06 13.61 2.16
CA ILE A 290 5.78 12.37 1.88
C ILE A 290 7.09 12.48 2.64
N LEU A 291 7.26 11.69 3.68
CA LEU A 291 8.59 11.29 4.06
C LEU A 291 9.06 10.35 2.94
N ASP A 292 9.60 10.96 1.89
CA ASP A 292 10.50 10.22 1.04
C ASP A 292 11.52 9.61 2.00
N ALA A 293 11.65 8.29 1.94
CA ALA A 293 12.68 7.64 2.72
C ALA A 293 14.07 8.23 2.41
N GLY A 294 14.24 9.03 1.34
CA GLY A 294 15.42 9.82 1.02
C GLY A 294 15.46 11.23 1.65
N ASP A 295 14.41 11.65 2.39
CA ASP A 295 14.49 12.95 3.07
C ASP A 295 15.39 12.84 4.30
N THR A 296 16.45 13.65 4.32
CA THR A 296 17.44 13.74 5.41
C THR A 296 16.86 14.28 6.72
N HIS A 297 15.55 14.60 6.77
CA HIS A 297 14.89 15.07 7.98
C HIS A 297 14.57 13.91 8.90
N THR A 298 15.49 13.61 9.80
CA THR A 298 15.38 12.56 10.82
C THR A 298 14.92 13.14 12.17
N PRO A 299 13.60 13.25 12.42
CA PRO A 299 13.11 13.87 13.66
C PRO A 299 13.59 13.13 14.92
N TRP A 300 13.84 11.82 14.83
CA TRP A 300 14.40 11.01 15.91
C TRP A 300 15.86 11.37 16.25
N ALA A 301 16.66 11.86 15.31
CA ALA A 301 18.04 12.24 15.54
C ALA A 301 18.19 13.37 16.58
N GLN A 302 17.15 14.17 16.76
CA GLN A 302 17.11 15.28 17.73
C GLN A 302 16.72 14.82 19.14
N HIS A 303 16.26 13.57 19.30
CA HIS A 303 15.81 13.04 20.58
C HIS A 303 16.81 12.07 21.18
N ARG A 304 17.47 12.47 22.28
CA ARG A 304 18.48 11.62 22.96
C ARG A 304 17.93 10.25 23.39
N ALA A 305 16.65 10.16 23.69
CA ALA A 305 15.99 8.89 24.04
C ALA A 305 16.04 7.83 22.92
N TRP A 306 16.29 8.24 21.68
CA TRP A 306 16.38 7.35 20.52
C TRP A 306 17.79 6.90 20.15
N ALA A 307 18.83 7.44 20.83
CA ALA A 307 20.22 7.15 20.50
C ALA A 307 20.57 5.66 20.63
N ASP A 308 20.10 5.00 21.68
CA ASP A 308 20.33 3.57 21.90
C ASP A 308 19.61 2.71 20.86
N THR A 309 18.39 3.10 20.50
CA THR A 309 17.59 2.44 19.44
C THR A 309 18.28 2.58 18.10
N ALA A 310 18.71 3.78 17.73
CA ALA A 310 19.45 4.06 16.50
C ALA A 310 20.74 3.26 16.43
N TYR A 311 21.54 3.24 17.51
CA TYR A 311 22.77 2.47 17.58
C TYR A 311 22.54 0.97 17.39
N ASN A 312 21.54 0.42 18.08
CA ASN A 312 21.23 -1.00 17.99
C ASN A 312 20.75 -1.40 16.60
N LEU A 313 19.86 -0.61 15.97
CA LEU A 313 19.39 -0.86 14.62
C LEU A 313 20.52 -0.70 13.59
N GLY A 314 21.34 0.36 13.70
CA GLY A 314 22.46 0.59 12.80
C GLY A 314 23.45 -0.57 12.79
N ARG A 315 23.76 -1.14 13.98
CA ARG A 315 24.60 -2.35 14.06
C ARG A 315 24.02 -3.55 13.33
N GLN A 316 22.71 -3.76 13.41
CA GLN A 316 22.05 -4.88 12.74
C GLN A 316 21.92 -4.65 11.22
N ALA A 317 21.58 -3.43 10.82
CA ALA A 317 21.51 -3.03 9.43
C ALA A 317 22.87 -3.09 8.72
N GLN A 318 23.98 -2.97 9.44
CA GLN A 318 25.34 -3.11 8.91
C GLN A 318 25.82 -4.56 8.80
N ASN A 319 25.08 -5.55 9.30
CA ASN A 319 25.43 -6.95 9.19
C ASN A 319 24.97 -7.52 7.83
N PRO A 320 25.84 -7.67 6.84
CA PRO A 320 25.44 -8.05 5.49
C PRO A 320 24.90 -9.50 5.41
N ASN A 321 25.27 -10.34 6.36
CA ASN A 321 24.89 -11.75 6.40
C ASN A 321 23.62 -12.01 7.21
N LEU A 322 23.05 -10.99 7.84
CA LEU A 322 21.79 -11.13 8.58
C LEU A 322 20.66 -11.34 7.58
N ASP A 323 19.86 -12.40 7.77
CA ASP A 323 18.65 -12.60 7.01
C ASP A 323 17.52 -11.69 7.51
N ILE A 324 16.57 -11.39 6.63
CA ILE A 324 15.46 -10.46 6.95
C ILE A 324 14.52 -11.05 8.00
N SER A 325 14.36 -12.38 8.08
CA SER A 325 13.55 -13.00 9.13
C SER A 325 14.10 -12.72 10.53
N SER A 326 15.42 -12.82 10.68
CA SER A 326 16.14 -12.45 11.91
C SER A 326 16.02 -10.94 12.19
N LEU A 327 16.15 -10.09 11.16
CA LEU A 327 15.97 -8.65 11.28
C LEU A 327 14.56 -8.29 11.75
N VAL A 328 13.51 -8.88 11.21
CA VAL A 328 12.11 -8.71 11.65
C VAL A 328 11.96 -9.00 13.15
N SER A 329 12.55 -10.11 13.61
CA SER A 329 12.50 -10.50 15.03
C SER A 329 13.25 -9.51 15.94
N ILE A 330 14.35 -8.95 15.46
CA ILE A 330 15.13 -7.93 16.17
C ILE A 330 14.34 -6.62 16.25
N VAL A 331 13.77 -6.16 15.14
CA VAL A 331 12.95 -4.95 15.08
C VAL A 331 11.77 -5.05 16.02
N GLU A 332 11.04 -6.17 16.02
CA GLU A 332 9.91 -6.40 16.94
C GLU A 332 10.33 -6.27 18.42
N ARG A 333 11.46 -6.88 18.78
CA ARG A 333 12.00 -6.81 20.15
C ARG A 333 12.37 -5.39 20.55
N ILE A 334 13.01 -4.64 19.65
CA ILE A 334 13.39 -3.24 19.89
C ILE A 334 12.12 -2.39 20.05
N ALA A 335 11.16 -2.54 19.15
CA ALA A 335 9.91 -1.79 19.17
C ALA A 335 9.08 -2.02 20.44
N VAL A 336 9.06 -3.25 20.96
CA VAL A 336 8.39 -3.57 22.24
C VAL A 336 9.07 -2.91 23.44
N ASN A 337 10.39 -2.75 23.41
CA ASN A 337 11.15 -2.14 24.51
C ASN A 337 11.10 -0.59 24.50
N VAL A 338 10.91 0.02 23.35
CA VAL A 338 10.69 1.49 23.22
C VAL A 338 9.25 1.86 23.61
N SER A 339 8.36 0.87 23.64
CA SER A 339 6.94 1.00 23.99
C SER A 339 6.76 0.93 25.50
#